data_1009834911461ff109227baf8d24ca7e
#
_entry.id   1009834911461ff109227baf8d24ca7e
#
_cell.length_a   1.000
_cell.length_b   1.000
_cell.length_c   1.000
_cell.angle_alpha   90.00
_cell.angle_beta   90.00
_cell.angle_gamma   90.00
#
_symmetry.space_group_name_H-M   'P 1'
#
loop_
_entity.id
_entity.type
_entity.pdbx_description
1 polymer ?
#
loop_
_entity_poly.entity_id
_entity_poly.type
_entity_poly.pdbx_seq_one_letter_code
_entity_poly.pdbx_strand_id
1 'polypeptide(L)' 'MALKLAGLQDDTPVKLTIELTADVHRDLVRYSAVLSETEGRPFTASQLIGPMLSRFMATDRTFLSQRAG' A
#
# COMPACT_ATOMS: atom_id res chain seq x y z
N MET A 1 -12.29 -27.79 17.25
CA MET A 1 -10.94 -27.31 17.22
C MET A 1 -10.74 -26.36 16.06
N ALA A 2 -10.05 -25.30 16.31
CA ALA A 2 -9.76 -24.37 15.24
C ALA A 2 -8.77 -25.01 14.28
N LEU A 3 -9.10 -25.01 13.04
CA LEU A 3 -8.20 -25.50 12.04
C LEU A 3 -7.11 -24.47 11.79
N LYS A 4 -5.94 -24.94 11.51
CA LYS A 4 -4.85 -24.02 11.17
C LYS A 4 -5.24 -23.14 10.00
N LEU A 5 -6.00 -23.68 9.08
CA LEU A 5 -6.41 -22.93 7.90
C LEU A 5 -7.57 -22.00 8.18
N ALA A 6 -8.24 -22.15 9.33
CA ALA A 6 -9.38 -21.29 9.65
C ALA A 6 -8.97 -19.83 9.77
N GLY A 7 -7.74 -19.56 10.22
CA GLY A 7 -7.23 -18.22 10.33
C GLY A 7 -6.47 -17.74 9.10
N LEU A 8 -6.43 -18.58 8.09
CA LEU A 8 -5.67 -18.25 6.90
C LEU A 8 -6.42 -17.21 6.08
N GLN A 9 -5.78 -16.08 5.92
CA GLN A 9 -6.32 -15.03 5.07
C GLN A 9 -6.09 -15.41 3.62
N ASP A 10 -7.01 -14.99 2.78
CA ASP A 10 -6.80 -15.14 1.35
C ASP A 10 -5.84 -14.03 0.92
N ASP A 11 -4.60 -14.41 0.72
CA ASP A 11 -3.56 -13.46 0.34
C ASP A 11 -3.46 -13.25 -1.17
N THR A 12 -4.44 -13.76 -1.90
CA THR A 12 -4.46 -13.55 -3.33
C THR A 12 -4.54 -12.05 -3.64
N PRO A 13 -3.61 -11.54 -4.44
CA PRO A 13 -3.65 -10.12 -4.77
C PRO A 13 -4.93 -9.75 -5.49
N VAL A 14 -5.49 -8.61 -5.12
CA VAL A 14 -6.69 -8.07 -5.76
C VAL A 14 -6.25 -6.98 -6.73
N LYS A 15 -6.65 -7.12 -7.98
CA LYS A 15 -6.35 -6.11 -8.98
C LYS A 15 -7.31 -4.97 -8.86
N LEU A 16 -6.77 -3.77 -8.90
CA LEU A 16 -7.55 -2.56 -8.77
C LEU A 16 -7.09 -1.58 -9.84
N THR A 17 -8.03 -1.04 -10.58
CA THR A 17 -7.71 0.02 -11.52
C THR A 17 -8.16 1.33 -10.91
N ILE A 18 -7.25 2.27 -10.79
CA ILE A 18 -7.53 3.56 -10.17
C ILE A 18 -7.08 4.68 -11.10
N GLU A 19 -7.67 5.83 -10.87
CA GLU A 19 -7.23 7.05 -11.54
C GLU A 19 -6.66 7.98 -10.48
N LEU A 20 -5.54 8.59 -10.80
CA LEU A 20 -4.91 9.58 -9.94
C LEU A 20 -4.99 10.94 -10.63
N THR A 21 -5.10 11.98 -9.84
CA THR A 21 -4.97 13.31 -10.40
C THR A 21 -3.55 13.49 -10.93
N ALA A 22 -3.40 14.36 -11.92
CA ALA A 22 -2.10 14.52 -12.58
C ALA A 22 -0.99 14.93 -11.62
N ASP A 23 -1.31 15.79 -10.66
CA ASP A 23 -0.33 16.25 -9.69
C ASP A 23 0.08 15.13 -8.73
N VAL A 24 -0.88 14.33 -8.28
CA VAL A 24 -0.56 13.18 -7.41
C VAL A 24 0.29 12.18 -8.16
N HIS A 25 -0.04 11.91 -9.41
CA HIS A 25 0.74 10.99 -10.21
C HIS A 25 2.16 11.49 -10.41
N ARG A 26 2.33 12.78 -10.69
CA ARG A 26 3.66 13.37 -10.83
C ARG A 26 4.49 13.21 -9.56
N ASP A 27 3.87 13.50 -8.42
CA ASP A 27 4.56 13.38 -7.15
C ASP A 27 4.93 11.93 -6.83
N LEU A 28 4.05 11.01 -7.18
CA LEU A 28 4.33 9.60 -6.96
C LEU A 28 5.51 9.13 -7.82
N VAL A 29 5.57 9.56 -9.07
CA VAL A 29 6.69 9.23 -9.95
C VAL A 29 7.99 9.83 -9.39
N ARG A 30 7.94 11.07 -8.92
CA ARG A 30 9.09 11.70 -8.32
C ARG A 30 9.55 10.96 -7.07
N TYR A 31 8.60 10.54 -6.24
CA TYR A 31 8.92 9.78 -5.04
C TYR A 31 9.60 8.46 -5.40
N SER A 32 9.11 7.77 -6.43
CA SER A 32 9.70 6.51 -6.85
C SER A 32 11.14 6.69 -7.33
N ALA A 33 11.42 7.80 -8.00
CA ALA A 33 12.77 8.11 -8.47
C ALA A 33 13.72 8.35 -7.29
N VAL A 34 13.27 9.12 -6.31
CA VAL A 34 14.08 9.40 -5.12
C VAL A 34 14.34 8.11 -4.35
N LEU A 35 13.31 7.31 -4.18
CA LEU A 35 13.44 6.05 -3.45
C LEU A 35 14.39 5.10 -4.18
N SER A 36 14.31 5.05 -5.50
CA SER A 36 15.20 4.21 -6.29
C SER A 36 16.65 4.59 -6.07
N GLU A 37 16.95 5.88 -6.03
CA GLU A 37 18.29 6.35 -5.76
C GLU A 37 18.73 6.02 -4.34
N THR A 38 17.85 6.24 -3.38
CA THR A 38 18.18 6.02 -1.98
C THR A 38 18.43 4.55 -1.68
N GLU A 39 17.62 3.69 -2.24
CA GLU A 39 17.71 2.25 -1.96
C GLU A 39 18.63 1.51 -2.91
N GLY A 40 19.07 2.15 -3.98
CA GLY A 40 19.99 1.53 -4.93
C GLY A 40 19.35 0.46 -5.79
N ARG A 41 18.04 0.49 -5.94
CA ARG A 41 17.33 -0.44 -6.81
C ARG A 41 16.08 0.23 -7.37
N PRO A 42 15.60 -0.22 -8.53
CA PRO A 42 14.49 0.45 -9.18
C PRO A 42 13.16 0.21 -8.45
N PHE A 43 12.36 1.26 -8.35
CA PHE A 43 10.98 1.20 -7.87
C PHE A 43 10.09 1.90 -8.89
N THR A 44 8.95 1.31 -9.18
CA THR A 44 7.96 1.97 -10.02
C THR A 44 6.91 2.64 -9.15
N ALA A 45 6.21 3.62 -9.72
CA ALA A 45 5.15 4.30 -9.00
C ALA A 45 4.07 3.33 -8.51
N SER A 46 3.70 2.37 -9.35
CA SER A 46 2.66 1.43 -8.96
C SER A 46 3.06 0.52 -7.81
N GLN A 47 4.35 0.24 -7.67
CA GLN A 47 4.83 -0.58 -6.56
C GLN A 47 4.73 0.11 -5.21
N LEU A 48 4.62 1.43 -5.21
CA LEU A 48 4.56 2.21 -3.98
C LEU A 48 3.15 2.36 -3.43
N ILE A 49 2.15 2.22 -4.29
CA ILE A 49 0.76 2.50 -3.89
C ILE A 49 0.31 1.62 -2.73
N GLY A 50 0.53 0.32 -2.84
CA GLY A 50 0.13 -0.61 -1.78
C GLY A 50 0.77 -0.30 -0.44
N PRO A 51 2.10 -0.25 -0.36
CA PRO A 51 2.80 0.07 0.88
C PRO A 51 2.43 1.44 1.46
N MET A 52 2.22 2.44 0.60
CA MET A 52 1.81 3.76 1.06
C MET A 52 0.43 3.73 1.70
N LEU A 53 -0.51 3.04 1.08
CA LEU A 53 -1.85 2.90 1.64
C LEU A 53 -1.81 2.13 2.95
N SER A 54 -1.03 1.07 2.98
CA SER A 54 -0.88 0.27 4.19
C SER A 54 -0.36 1.12 5.35
N ARG A 55 0.67 1.92 5.08
CA ARG A 55 1.24 2.78 6.10
C ARG A 55 0.27 3.87 6.52
N PHE A 56 -0.44 4.47 5.57
CA PHE A 56 -1.42 5.50 5.90
C PHE A 56 -2.49 4.93 6.83
N MET A 57 -3.04 3.80 6.47
CA MET A 57 -4.08 3.18 7.29
C MET A 57 -3.56 2.74 8.65
N ALA A 58 -2.31 2.31 8.71
CA ALA A 58 -1.72 1.88 9.97
C ALA A 58 -1.49 3.04 10.94
N THR A 59 -1.46 4.27 10.44
CA THR A 59 -1.24 5.45 11.28
C THR A 59 -2.52 6.27 11.48
N ASP A 60 -3.62 5.88 10.88
CA ASP A 60 -4.89 6.58 11.02
C ASP A 60 -5.62 6.06 12.24
N ARG A 61 -5.60 6.83 13.31
CA ARG A 61 -6.17 6.41 14.59
C ARG A 61 -7.66 6.15 14.52
N THR A 62 -8.37 6.98 13.78
CA THR A 62 -9.81 6.82 13.65
C THR A 62 -10.14 5.50 12.95
N PHE A 63 -9.41 5.20 11.90
CA PHE A 63 -9.60 3.96 11.17
C PHE A 63 -9.26 2.75 12.06
N LEU A 64 -8.14 2.81 12.76
CA LEU A 64 -7.72 1.71 13.63
C LEU A 64 -8.74 1.48 14.75
N SER A 65 -9.31 2.54 15.28
CA SER A 65 -10.34 2.44 16.30
C SER A 65 -11.57 1.71 15.78
N GLN A 66 -12.00 2.02 14.58
CA GLN A 66 -13.15 1.36 13.94
C GLN A 66 -12.84 -0.10 13.64
N ARG A 67 -11.62 -0.37 13.18
CA ARG A 67 -11.22 -1.73 12.82
C ARG A 67 -11.11 -2.64 14.03
N ALA A 68 -10.71 -2.09 15.16
CA ALA A 68 -10.55 -2.86 16.39
C ALA A 68 -11.88 -3.27 17.01
N GLY A 69 -12.92 -2.58 16.66
CA GLY A 69 -14.27 -2.91 17.14
C GLY A 69 -14.92 -3.98 16.29
#